data_d65e69ada67b8a7c6e21949a4aa8ae63
#
_entry.id   d65e69ada67b8a7c6e21949a4aa8ae63
#
_cell.length_a   1.000
_cell.length_b   1.000
_cell.length_c   1.000
_cell.angle_alpha   90.00
_cell.angle_beta   90.00
_cell.angle_gamma   90.00
#
_symmetry.space_group_name_H-M   'P 1'
#
loop_
_entity.id
_entity.type
_entity.pdbx_description
1 polymer ?
#
loop_
_entity_poly.entity_id
_entity_poly.type
_entity_poly.pdbx_seq_one_letter_code
_entity_poly.pdbx_strand_id
1 'polypeptide(L)'
;MEAMRRTVLGILAALFVVTATACTITTEDPGYVAPPPLPPLEQLEQAALVDAAEFRAGQDVLSFITEDRNIVCSLTSAKGEHLNLPYELNGFTDSANDKLATVPVAHCQLAAYPKPAAVDIKDDCAGTGLGYLGGTALLTPDKATYGECRSGVTQIEATYGPKGGKSGPLSELPVLADGANLERNGLRCSAYNRGVACGNVSAGVAFFVARDHYEAISKAAETAAPAPSKAPKTP
;
A
#
# COMPACT_ATOMS: atom_id res chain seq x y z
N MET A 1 41.26 -30.80 -63.53
CA MET A 1 40.95 -30.04 -64.76
C MET A 1 39.93 -28.97 -64.36
N GLU A 2 40.53 -27.84 -64.27
CA GLU A 2 40.09 -26.58 -64.93
C GLU A 2 38.81 -26.03 -64.37
N ALA A 3 38.66 -24.84 -64.08
CA ALA A 3 39.42 -23.59 -64.21
C ALA A 3 38.51 -22.51 -63.56
N MET A 4 39.05 -21.80 -62.68
CA MET A 4 39.20 -20.38 -62.71
C MET A 4 38.08 -19.56 -63.51
N ARG A 5 37.26 -18.84 -62.81
CA ARG A 5 36.90 -17.47 -63.24
C ARG A 5 36.56 -16.59 -62.06
N ARG A 6 37.43 -15.63 -61.85
CA ARG A 6 37.29 -14.46 -61.00
C ARG A 6 36.18 -13.57 -61.56
N THR A 7 35.28 -13.14 -60.71
CA THR A 7 34.59 -11.88 -60.98
C THR A 7 34.48 -11.13 -59.65
N VAL A 8 35.28 -10.10 -59.60
CA VAL A 8 35.29 -9.08 -58.54
C VAL A 8 34.02 -8.24 -58.78
N LEU A 9 33.10 -8.21 -57.83
CA LEU A 9 32.10 -7.20 -57.81
C LEU A 9 32.13 -6.59 -56.39
N GLY A 10 32.63 -5.34 -56.37
CA GLY A 10 32.66 -4.53 -55.17
C GLY A 10 31.24 -4.15 -54.77
N ILE A 11 30.90 -4.46 -53.56
CA ILE A 11 29.68 -3.93 -52.93
C ILE A 11 30.15 -2.95 -51.85
N LEU A 12 29.89 -1.67 -52.09
CA LEU A 12 29.97 -0.59 -51.13
C LEU A 12 29.08 -0.92 -49.94
N ALA A 13 29.69 -1.26 -48.83
CA ALA A 13 29.02 -1.29 -47.55
C ALA A 13 28.88 0.14 -47.05
N ALA A 14 27.70 0.75 -47.29
CA ALA A 14 27.34 1.98 -46.63
C ALA A 14 27.11 1.71 -45.16
N LEU A 15 28.10 2.06 -44.34
CA LEU A 15 27.91 2.13 -42.89
C LEU A 15 26.90 3.25 -42.57
N PHE A 16 25.65 2.89 -42.30
CA PHE A 16 24.75 3.74 -41.57
C PHE A 16 25.18 3.74 -40.13
N VAL A 17 25.98 4.71 -39.74
CA VAL A 17 26.16 5.05 -38.32
C VAL A 17 24.89 5.75 -37.86
N VAL A 18 23.97 4.99 -37.29
CA VAL A 18 22.85 5.53 -36.54
C VAL A 18 23.44 6.02 -35.21
N THR A 19 23.79 7.30 -35.16
CA THR A 19 24.06 7.98 -33.90
C THR A 19 22.74 8.09 -33.17
N ALA A 20 22.46 7.12 -32.28
CA ALA A 20 21.45 7.26 -31.24
C ALA A 20 21.91 8.39 -30.32
N THR A 21 21.49 9.61 -30.61
CA THR A 21 21.52 10.69 -29.62
C THR A 21 20.54 10.31 -28.52
N ALA A 22 21.02 9.59 -27.52
CA ALA A 22 20.35 9.48 -26.25
C ALA A 22 20.27 10.91 -25.68
N CYS A 23 19.11 11.54 -25.81
CA CYS A 23 18.79 12.73 -25.03
C CYS A 23 18.71 12.27 -23.56
N THR A 24 19.81 12.27 -22.87
CA THR A 24 19.83 12.32 -21.41
C THR A 24 19.36 13.73 -21.05
N ILE A 25 18.06 13.89 -20.87
CA ILE A 25 17.51 15.08 -20.22
C ILE A 25 17.80 14.92 -18.73
N THR A 26 19.00 15.24 -18.31
CA THR A 26 19.30 15.57 -16.91
C THR A 26 18.98 17.05 -16.75
N THR A 27 17.73 17.39 -16.71
CA THR A 27 17.29 18.68 -16.17
C THR A 27 16.95 18.45 -14.71
N GLU A 28 17.94 18.33 -13.87
CA GLU A 28 17.80 18.79 -12.49
C GLU A 28 17.73 20.32 -12.60
N ASP A 29 16.53 20.85 -12.78
CA ASP A 29 16.27 22.26 -12.58
C ASP A 29 16.55 22.54 -11.10
N PRO A 30 17.59 23.31 -10.72
CA PRO A 30 17.93 23.56 -9.33
C PRO A 30 16.82 24.32 -8.58
N GLY A 31 15.74 24.69 -9.24
CA GLY A 31 14.54 25.30 -8.67
C GLY A 31 13.30 24.40 -8.67
N TYR A 32 13.38 23.16 -9.21
CA TYR A 32 12.22 22.28 -9.19
C TYR A 32 11.98 21.72 -7.78
N VAL A 33 10.96 22.25 -7.12
CA VAL A 33 10.39 21.65 -5.91
C VAL A 33 9.27 20.74 -6.36
N ALA A 34 9.44 19.44 -6.14
CA ALA A 34 8.37 18.48 -6.43
C ALA A 34 7.09 18.91 -5.69
N PRO A 35 5.92 18.91 -6.36
CA PRO A 35 4.67 19.19 -5.67
C PRO A 35 4.50 18.22 -4.50
N PRO A 36 3.89 18.66 -3.38
CA PRO A 36 3.60 17.78 -2.28
C PRO A 36 2.77 16.58 -2.77
N PRO A 37 2.95 15.39 -2.18
CA PRO A 37 2.13 14.23 -2.53
C PRO A 37 0.65 14.56 -2.33
N LEU A 38 -0.18 14.02 -3.22
CA LEU A 38 -1.64 14.19 -3.12
C LEU A 38 -2.14 13.60 -1.78
N PRO A 39 -3.17 14.20 -1.18
CA PRO A 39 -3.86 13.59 -0.06
C PRO A 39 -4.33 12.16 -0.40
N PRO A 40 -4.34 11.23 0.57
CA PRO A 40 -4.62 9.81 0.30
C PRO A 40 -5.92 9.55 -0.46
N LEU A 41 -7.01 10.26 -0.17
CA LEU A 41 -8.27 10.11 -0.88
C LEU A 41 -8.18 10.56 -2.35
N GLU A 42 -7.52 11.69 -2.62
CA GLU A 42 -7.30 12.17 -3.99
C GLU A 42 -6.40 11.21 -4.77
N GLN A 43 -5.39 10.64 -4.12
CA GLN A 43 -4.54 9.61 -4.72
C GLN A 43 -5.35 8.39 -5.15
N LEU A 44 -6.26 7.92 -4.29
CA LEU A 44 -7.14 6.79 -4.60
C LEU A 44 -8.15 7.09 -5.73
N GLU A 45 -8.55 8.35 -5.89
CA GLU A 45 -9.41 8.76 -7.01
C GLU A 45 -8.67 8.81 -8.34
N GLN A 46 -7.42 9.27 -8.33
CA GLN A 46 -6.63 9.54 -9.54
C GLN A 46 -5.80 8.36 -10.02
N ALA A 47 -5.43 7.44 -9.13
CA ALA A 47 -4.61 6.29 -9.48
C ALA A 47 -5.32 5.34 -10.45
N ALA A 48 -4.58 4.80 -11.41
CA ALA A 48 -5.11 3.90 -12.42
C ALA A 48 -5.49 2.54 -11.82
N LEU A 49 -6.70 2.07 -12.07
CA LEU A 49 -7.13 0.72 -11.68
C LEU A 49 -6.38 -0.33 -12.51
N VAL A 50 -5.87 -1.35 -11.84
CA VAL A 50 -5.24 -2.52 -12.45
C VAL A 50 -6.16 -3.73 -12.42
N ASP A 51 -5.83 -4.75 -13.24
CA ASP A 51 -6.60 -6.00 -13.24
C ASP A 51 -6.42 -6.75 -11.91
N ALA A 52 -7.50 -6.90 -11.17
CA ALA A 52 -7.52 -7.60 -9.91
C ALA A 52 -7.19 -9.10 -10.02
N ALA A 53 -7.29 -9.69 -11.21
CA ALA A 53 -7.03 -11.12 -11.42
C ALA A 53 -5.57 -11.49 -11.09
N GLU A 54 -4.62 -10.58 -11.34
CA GLU A 54 -3.19 -10.78 -11.08
C GLU A 54 -2.86 -10.80 -9.58
N PHE A 55 -3.74 -10.24 -8.74
CA PHE A 55 -3.54 -10.05 -7.31
C PHE A 55 -4.29 -11.06 -6.44
N ARG A 56 -4.88 -12.08 -7.04
CA ARG A 56 -5.63 -13.09 -6.30
C ARG A 56 -4.72 -13.98 -5.45
N ALA A 57 -4.87 -13.90 -4.14
CA ALA A 57 -4.18 -14.74 -3.17
C ALA A 57 -5.07 -15.88 -2.61
N GLY A 58 -6.32 -15.96 -3.05
CA GLY A 58 -7.31 -16.93 -2.62
C GLY A 58 -8.66 -16.67 -3.26
N GLN A 59 -9.70 -17.41 -2.84
CA GLN A 59 -11.02 -17.33 -3.47
C GLN A 59 -11.63 -15.92 -3.34
N ASP A 60 -11.45 -15.26 -2.20
CA ASP A 60 -12.01 -13.95 -1.90
C ASP A 60 -10.99 -12.94 -1.36
N VAL A 61 -9.71 -13.13 -1.67
CA VAL A 61 -8.62 -12.29 -1.18
C VAL A 61 -7.80 -11.78 -2.36
N LEU A 62 -7.62 -10.46 -2.42
CA LEU A 62 -6.59 -9.82 -3.23
C LEU A 62 -5.46 -9.43 -2.30
N SER A 63 -4.22 -9.74 -2.67
CA SER A 63 -3.05 -9.37 -1.88
C SER A 63 -1.94 -8.85 -2.77
N PHE A 64 -1.19 -7.89 -2.26
CA PHE A 64 -0.03 -7.34 -2.92
C PHE A 64 1.05 -6.95 -1.92
N ILE A 65 2.25 -6.76 -2.44
CA ILE A 65 3.37 -6.21 -1.70
C ILE A 65 3.92 -4.98 -2.43
N THR A 66 4.48 -4.02 -1.70
CA THR A 66 5.16 -2.84 -2.30
C THR A 66 6.50 -3.23 -2.93
N GLU A 67 7.01 -2.42 -3.86
CA GLU A 67 8.28 -2.67 -4.55
C GLU A 67 9.46 -2.79 -3.57
N ASP A 68 9.50 -1.97 -2.53
CA ASP A 68 10.51 -2.02 -1.47
C ASP A 68 10.30 -3.15 -0.46
N ARG A 69 9.23 -3.94 -0.63
CA ARG A 69 8.82 -5.06 0.23
C ARG A 69 8.62 -4.68 1.69
N ASN A 70 8.32 -3.42 1.94
CA ASN A 70 8.05 -2.95 3.28
C ASN A 70 6.60 -3.13 3.71
N ILE A 71 5.65 -3.14 2.78
CA ILE A 71 4.21 -3.18 3.08
C ILE A 71 3.55 -4.30 2.30
N VAL A 72 2.79 -5.13 2.99
CA VAL A 72 1.87 -6.11 2.38
C VAL A 72 0.46 -5.74 2.76
N CYS A 73 -0.43 -5.75 1.77
CA CYS A 73 -1.85 -5.48 2.00
C CYS A 73 -2.72 -6.58 1.43
N SER A 74 -3.88 -6.78 2.05
CA SER A 74 -4.95 -7.62 1.54
C SER A 74 -6.28 -6.89 1.58
N LEU A 75 -7.05 -7.06 0.51
CA LEU A 75 -8.45 -6.64 0.40
C LEU A 75 -9.31 -7.90 0.40
N THR A 76 -10.22 -8.00 1.34
CA THR A 76 -11.07 -9.17 1.53
C THR A 76 -12.38 -8.80 2.21
N SER A 77 -13.10 -9.79 2.68
CA SER A 77 -14.24 -9.61 3.58
C SER A 77 -14.02 -10.43 4.85
N ALA A 78 -14.36 -9.86 5.98
CA ALA A 78 -14.22 -10.51 7.28
C ALA A 78 -15.53 -10.47 8.06
N LYS A 79 -15.71 -11.40 8.99
CA LYS A 79 -16.87 -11.47 9.86
C LYS A 79 -16.59 -10.78 11.19
N GLY A 80 -17.38 -9.77 11.51
CA GLY A 80 -17.41 -9.10 12.81
C GLY A 80 -16.06 -8.56 13.27
N GLU A 81 -15.77 -8.73 14.54
CA GLU A 81 -14.55 -8.22 15.19
C GLU A 81 -13.29 -9.05 14.90
N HIS A 82 -13.41 -10.17 14.18
CA HIS A 82 -12.27 -10.99 13.75
C HIS A 82 -11.58 -10.41 12.50
N LEU A 83 -11.46 -9.10 12.45
CA LEU A 83 -10.89 -8.35 11.32
C LEU A 83 -9.35 -8.42 11.25
N ASN A 84 -8.70 -8.96 12.29
CA ASN A 84 -7.24 -8.88 12.43
C ASN A 84 -6.47 -9.93 11.61
N LEU A 85 -7.16 -10.90 11.01
CA LEU A 85 -6.53 -12.00 10.26
C LEU A 85 -7.14 -12.16 8.87
N PRO A 86 -7.04 -11.17 7.97
CA PRO A 86 -7.61 -11.26 6.63
C PRO A 86 -6.96 -12.35 5.76
N TYR A 87 -5.80 -12.87 6.18
CA TYR A 87 -5.09 -13.94 5.47
C TYR A 87 -5.55 -15.33 5.86
N GLU A 88 -6.14 -15.50 7.02
CA GLU A 88 -6.74 -16.76 7.42
C GLU A 88 -8.17 -16.81 6.88
N LEU A 89 -8.33 -17.51 5.76
CA LEU A 89 -9.64 -17.89 5.24
C LEU A 89 -10.40 -18.60 6.37
N ASN A 90 -11.20 -17.83 7.12
CA ASN A 90 -12.28 -18.27 7.98
C ASN A 90 -12.11 -19.70 8.58
N GLY A 91 -11.10 -19.91 9.38
CA GLY A 91 -11.02 -21.10 10.22
C GLY A 91 -12.05 -21.11 11.36
N PHE A 92 -12.79 -20.01 11.53
CA PHE A 92 -13.81 -19.88 12.56
C PHE A 92 -15.15 -20.43 12.04
N THR A 93 -15.37 -21.70 12.25
CA THR A 93 -16.65 -22.41 11.97
C THR A 93 -17.56 -22.44 13.19
N ASP A 94 -17.36 -21.56 14.18
CA ASP A 94 -18.24 -21.56 15.33
C ASP A 94 -19.58 -20.86 14.98
N SER A 95 -20.67 -21.40 15.49
CA SER A 95 -22.02 -20.92 15.21
C SER A 95 -22.31 -19.50 15.75
N ALA A 96 -21.44 -18.95 16.60
CA ALA A 96 -21.55 -17.58 17.09
C ALA A 96 -21.06 -16.60 16.00
N ASN A 97 -19.96 -16.93 15.32
CA ASN A 97 -19.38 -16.11 14.25
C ASN A 97 -20.22 -16.16 12.95
N ASP A 98 -20.98 -17.23 12.71
CA ASP A 98 -21.85 -17.33 11.53
C ASP A 98 -22.96 -16.27 11.50
N LYS A 99 -23.31 -15.70 12.65
CA LYS A 99 -24.33 -14.65 12.77
C LYS A 99 -23.77 -13.22 12.58
N LEU A 100 -22.45 -13.07 12.58
CA LEU A 100 -21.85 -11.76 12.40
C LEU A 100 -21.93 -11.33 10.92
N ALA A 101 -22.17 -10.03 10.74
CA ALA A 101 -22.18 -9.46 9.40
C ALA A 101 -20.79 -9.58 8.75
N THR A 102 -20.77 -9.96 7.47
CA THR A 102 -19.57 -9.91 6.66
C THR A 102 -19.36 -8.49 6.16
N VAL A 103 -18.21 -7.89 6.46
CA VAL A 103 -17.84 -6.54 6.04
C VAL A 103 -16.59 -6.55 5.17
N PRO A 104 -16.52 -5.69 4.14
CA PRO A 104 -15.28 -5.49 3.38
C PRO A 104 -14.18 -4.95 4.31
N VAL A 105 -12.96 -5.42 4.11
CA VAL A 105 -11.80 -4.92 4.85
C VAL A 105 -10.59 -4.80 3.93
N ALA A 106 -9.76 -3.78 4.18
CA ALA A 106 -8.38 -3.75 3.72
C ALA A 106 -7.46 -3.74 4.94
N HIS A 107 -6.51 -4.64 4.97
CA HIS A 107 -5.57 -4.78 6.05
C HIS A 107 -4.15 -4.76 5.50
N CYS A 108 -3.30 -3.92 6.08
CA CYS A 108 -1.90 -3.81 5.72
C CYS A 108 -1.01 -4.13 6.92
N GLN A 109 0.12 -4.77 6.65
CA GLN A 109 1.20 -4.98 7.61
C GLN A 109 2.49 -4.37 7.06
N LEU A 110 3.33 -3.83 7.94
CA LEU A 110 4.59 -3.16 7.61
C LEU A 110 5.76 -3.87 8.28
N ALA A 111 6.86 -4.04 7.55
CA ALA A 111 8.12 -4.60 8.09
C ALA A 111 8.90 -3.58 8.92
N ALA A 112 8.87 -2.32 8.50
CA ALA A 112 9.39 -1.18 9.25
C ALA A 112 8.30 -0.11 9.28
N TYR A 113 8.05 0.46 10.45
CA TYR A 113 6.87 1.29 10.69
C TYR A 113 7.09 2.30 11.83
N PRO A 114 6.36 3.41 11.84
CA PRO A 114 6.36 4.36 12.95
C PRO A 114 5.59 3.81 14.16
N LYS A 115 5.94 4.31 15.33
CA LYS A 115 5.16 4.04 16.55
C LYS A 115 3.82 4.77 16.48
N PRO A 116 2.72 4.16 16.98
CA PRO A 116 1.47 4.86 17.14
C PRO A 116 1.63 6.08 18.06
N ALA A 117 1.02 7.20 17.69
CA ALA A 117 0.94 8.35 18.58
C ALA A 117 -0.02 8.03 19.75
N ALA A 118 0.27 8.54 20.94
CA ALA A 118 -0.56 8.26 22.12
C ALA A 118 -2.04 8.63 21.93
N VAL A 119 -2.32 9.68 21.12
CA VAL A 119 -3.67 10.13 20.81
C VAL A 119 -4.45 9.14 19.94
N ASP A 120 -3.76 8.30 19.19
CA ASP A 120 -4.38 7.33 18.26
C ASP A 120 -4.62 5.97 18.92
N ILE A 121 -4.03 5.75 20.11
CA ILE A 121 -4.25 4.52 20.87
C ILE A 121 -5.66 4.55 21.45
N LYS A 122 -6.56 3.78 20.84
CA LYS A 122 -7.96 3.67 21.25
C LYS A 122 -8.20 2.58 22.27
N ASP A 123 -7.31 1.62 22.34
CA ASP A 123 -7.35 0.46 23.22
C ASP A 123 -6.01 0.36 23.94
N ASP A 124 -6.03 0.38 25.27
CA ASP A 124 -4.85 0.23 26.10
C ASP A 124 -4.42 -1.24 26.29
N CYS A 125 -5.10 -2.16 25.60
CA CYS A 125 -4.92 -3.59 25.69
C CYS A 125 -5.12 -4.15 27.11
N ALA A 126 -5.92 -3.46 27.93
CA ALA A 126 -6.14 -3.81 29.34
C ALA A 126 -6.63 -5.25 29.49
N GLY A 127 -6.01 -5.98 30.44
CA GLY A 127 -6.40 -7.35 30.77
C GLY A 127 -5.96 -8.41 29.76
N THR A 128 -5.34 -8.04 28.63
CA THR A 128 -4.89 -8.98 27.59
C THR A 128 -3.45 -9.46 27.77
N GLY A 129 -2.63 -8.71 28.49
CA GLY A 129 -1.17 -8.93 28.56
C GLY A 129 -0.43 -8.57 27.26
N LEU A 130 -1.11 -7.90 26.31
CA LEU A 130 -0.57 -7.44 25.03
C LEU A 130 -0.13 -5.98 25.12
N GLY A 131 0.69 -5.55 24.19
CA GLY A 131 0.99 -4.13 23.96
C GLY A 131 0.31 -3.61 22.72
N TYR A 132 -0.07 -2.34 22.71
CA TYR A 132 -0.52 -1.68 21.49
C TYR A 132 0.70 -1.34 20.61
N LEU A 133 0.80 -1.98 19.46
CA LEU A 133 1.94 -1.89 18.57
C LEU A 133 1.51 -1.35 17.20
N GLY A 134 2.38 -0.56 16.58
CA GLY A 134 2.24 -0.15 15.18
C GLY A 134 2.54 -1.28 14.20
N GLY A 135 2.61 -0.93 12.92
CA GLY A 135 2.96 -1.89 11.87
C GLY A 135 1.78 -2.65 11.28
N THR A 136 0.57 -2.31 11.70
CA THR A 136 -0.68 -2.79 11.10
C THR A 136 -1.60 -1.61 10.82
N ALA A 137 -2.37 -1.67 9.74
CA ALA A 137 -3.44 -0.72 9.45
C ALA A 137 -4.66 -1.47 8.95
N LEU A 138 -5.82 -1.10 9.44
CA LEU A 138 -7.09 -1.73 9.11
C LEU A 138 -8.08 -0.68 8.63
N LEU A 139 -8.72 -0.95 7.50
CA LEU A 139 -9.83 -0.20 6.95
C LEU A 139 -11.09 -1.06 6.92
N THR A 140 -12.15 -0.55 7.46
CA THR A 140 -13.54 -1.00 7.23
C THR A 140 -14.27 0.05 6.38
N PRO A 141 -15.51 -0.17 5.94
CA PRO A 141 -16.24 0.81 5.15
C PRO A 141 -16.37 2.19 5.79
N ASP A 142 -16.33 2.28 7.11
CA ASP A 142 -16.62 3.47 7.91
C ASP A 142 -15.50 3.91 8.86
N LYS A 143 -14.41 3.12 8.97
CA LYS A 143 -13.34 3.38 9.94
C LYS A 143 -11.97 2.96 9.40
N ALA A 144 -10.97 3.77 9.69
CA ALA A 144 -9.56 3.44 9.52
C ALA A 144 -8.85 3.47 10.87
N THR A 145 -7.96 2.51 11.11
CA THR A 145 -7.14 2.42 12.34
C THR A 145 -5.71 2.07 12.00
N TYR A 146 -4.79 2.53 12.84
CA TYR A 146 -3.38 2.18 12.78
C TYR A 146 -2.92 1.59 14.12
N GLY A 147 -2.25 0.45 14.05
CA GLY A 147 -1.83 -0.31 15.23
C GLY A 147 -2.91 -1.23 15.79
N GLU A 148 -2.49 -2.18 16.60
CA GLU A 148 -3.34 -3.16 17.25
C GLU A 148 -2.72 -3.71 18.54
N CYS A 149 -3.55 -4.33 19.39
CA CYS A 149 -3.08 -5.07 20.55
C CYS A 149 -2.51 -6.42 20.09
N ARG A 150 -1.20 -6.57 20.15
CA ARG A 150 -0.54 -7.82 19.76
C ARG A 150 0.71 -8.14 20.59
N SER A 151 1.10 -9.39 20.57
CA SER A 151 2.40 -9.86 21.03
C SER A 151 3.19 -10.40 19.83
N GLY A 152 4.49 -10.17 19.83
CA GLY A 152 5.36 -10.65 18.77
C GLY A 152 5.31 -9.81 17.49
N VAL A 153 5.88 -10.37 16.42
CA VAL A 153 6.06 -9.73 15.13
C VAL A 153 4.96 -10.14 14.15
N THR A 154 4.64 -9.28 13.21
CA THR A 154 3.75 -9.62 12.10
C THR A 154 4.44 -10.53 11.09
N GLN A 155 3.68 -11.10 10.16
CA GLN A 155 4.23 -11.97 9.12
C GLN A 155 5.26 -11.25 8.25
N ILE A 156 5.02 -10.01 7.90
CA ILE A 156 5.97 -9.23 7.10
C ILE A 156 7.22 -8.84 7.89
N GLU A 157 7.09 -8.53 9.19
CA GLU A 157 8.24 -8.30 10.06
C GLU A 157 9.12 -9.56 10.17
N ALA A 158 8.50 -10.74 10.29
CA ALA A 158 9.21 -12.02 10.31
C ALA A 158 9.91 -12.31 8.98
N THR A 159 9.34 -11.85 7.86
CA THR A 159 9.90 -12.09 6.51
C THR A 159 10.91 -11.02 6.12
N TYR A 160 10.57 -9.75 6.23
CA TYR A 160 11.36 -8.62 5.69
C TYR A 160 11.84 -7.63 6.76
N GLY A 161 11.47 -7.81 8.00
CA GLY A 161 11.98 -7.00 9.11
C GLY A 161 13.47 -7.17 9.32
N PRO A 162 14.08 -6.43 10.26
CA PRO A 162 15.53 -6.41 10.50
C PRO A 162 16.14 -7.80 10.79
N LYS A 163 15.34 -8.73 11.27
CA LYS A 163 15.74 -10.14 11.57
C LYS A 163 15.08 -11.14 10.63
N GLY A 164 14.43 -10.68 9.57
CA GLY A 164 13.68 -11.52 8.65
C GLY A 164 14.57 -12.34 7.72
N GLY A 165 14.11 -13.53 7.34
CA GLY A 165 14.82 -14.44 6.44
C GLY A 165 14.72 -14.09 4.96
N LYS A 166 13.92 -13.08 4.58
CA LYS A 166 13.62 -12.65 3.20
C LYS A 166 13.06 -13.76 2.30
N SER A 167 12.47 -14.77 2.90
CA SER A 167 11.86 -15.89 2.19
C SER A 167 10.53 -16.26 2.87
N GLY A 168 9.65 -16.92 2.12
CA GLY A 168 8.33 -17.36 2.60
C GLY A 168 7.21 -16.93 1.67
N PRO A 169 5.95 -17.22 2.01
CA PRO A 169 4.79 -16.98 1.13
C PRO A 169 4.66 -15.54 0.65
N LEU A 170 5.06 -14.56 1.47
CA LEU A 170 5.00 -13.14 1.08
C LEU A 170 5.98 -12.77 -0.04
N SER A 171 7.02 -13.58 -0.30
CA SER A 171 7.97 -13.32 -1.38
C SER A 171 7.38 -13.56 -2.77
N GLU A 172 6.30 -14.33 -2.84
CA GLU A 172 5.61 -14.71 -4.08
C GLU A 172 4.43 -13.78 -4.43
N LEU A 173 4.09 -12.86 -3.51
CA LEU A 173 3.01 -11.92 -3.76
C LEU A 173 3.33 -10.97 -4.92
N PRO A 174 2.34 -10.65 -5.77
CA PRO A 174 2.49 -9.68 -6.82
C PRO A 174 2.80 -8.30 -6.24
N VAL A 175 3.63 -7.55 -6.95
CA VAL A 175 3.98 -6.17 -6.59
C VAL A 175 2.94 -5.22 -7.18
N LEU A 176 2.36 -4.38 -6.33
CA LEU A 176 1.55 -3.25 -6.80
C LEU A 176 2.49 -2.09 -7.12
N ALA A 177 2.56 -1.72 -8.39
CA ALA A 177 3.42 -0.63 -8.85
C ALA A 177 2.97 0.74 -8.31
N ASP A 178 3.91 1.64 -8.12
CA ASP A 178 3.59 3.02 -7.72
C ASP A 178 2.61 3.67 -8.69
N GLY A 179 1.58 4.32 -8.15
CA GLY A 179 0.50 4.93 -8.92
C GLY A 179 -0.58 3.97 -9.43
N ALA A 180 -0.43 2.67 -9.16
CA ALA A 180 -1.48 1.69 -9.45
C ALA A 180 -2.49 1.58 -8.31
N ASN A 181 -3.73 1.27 -8.65
CA ASN A 181 -4.85 1.17 -7.73
C ASN A 181 -5.56 -0.18 -7.86
N LEU A 182 -5.73 -0.88 -6.76
CA LEU A 182 -6.46 -2.13 -6.67
C LEU A 182 -7.78 -1.91 -5.92
N GLU A 183 -8.87 -2.41 -6.49
CA GLU A 183 -10.20 -2.24 -5.89
C GLU A 183 -10.86 -3.58 -5.60
N ARG A 184 -11.52 -3.66 -4.44
CA ARG A 184 -12.41 -4.76 -4.08
C ARG A 184 -13.49 -4.32 -3.12
N ASN A 185 -14.74 -4.69 -3.41
CA ASN A 185 -15.89 -4.46 -2.54
C ASN A 185 -16.04 -3.00 -2.06
N GLY A 186 -15.73 -2.02 -2.93
CA GLY A 186 -15.80 -0.59 -2.65
C GLY A 186 -14.63 -0.03 -1.84
N LEU A 187 -13.64 -0.86 -1.51
CA LEU A 187 -12.38 -0.41 -0.93
C LEU A 187 -11.30 -0.37 -2.00
N ARG A 188 -10.45 0.65 -1.96
CA ARG A 188 -9.31 0.84 -2.85
C ARG A 188 -8.01 0.90 -2.08
N CYS A 189 -6.96 0.35 -2.66
CA CYS A 189 -5.60 0.52 -2.16
C CYS A 189 -4.68 0.91 -3.32
N SER A 190 -3.85 1.93 -3.10
CA SER A 190 -2.87 2.40 -4.06
C SER A 190 -1.49 2.46 -3.43
N ALA A 191 -0.48 1.94 -4.13
CA ALA A 191 0.92 2.16 -3.75
C ALA A 191 1.38 3.51 -4.30
N TYR A 192 1.97 4.37 -3.46
CA TYR A 192 2.61 5.60 -3.89
C TYR A 192 3.52 6.16 -2.80
N ASN A 193 4.50 6.94 -3.21
CA ASN A 193 5.41 7.63 -2.29
C ASN A 193 6.04 6.71 -1.22
N ARG A 194 6.42 5.50 -1.60
CA ARG A 194 6.96 4.44 -0.72
C ARG A 194 6.01 4.01 0.41
N GLY A 195 4.74 4.25 0.24
CA GLY A 195 3.68 3.89 1.16
C GLY A 195 2.50 3.27 0.44
N VAL A 196 1.43 3.07 1.18
CA VAL A 196 0.15 2.59 0.68
C VAL A 196 -0.95 3.46 1.26
N ALA A 197 -1.82 3.97 0.39
CA ALA A 197 -3.11 4.49 0.78
C ALA A 197 -4.18 3.42 0.57
N CYS A 198 -5.04 3.20 1.55
CA CYS A 198 -6.28 2.45 1.37
C CYS A 198 -7.46 3.28 1.85
N GLY A 199 -8.59 3.21 1.13
CA GLY A 199 -9.77 4.01 1.49
C GLY A 199 -11.07 3.51 0.90
N ASN A 200 -12.16 3.93 1.54
CA ASN A 200 -13.49 3.99 0.97
C ASN A 200 -13.73 5.44 0.54
N VAL A 201 -13.48 5.72 -0.75
CA VAL A 201 -13.58 7.08 -1.31
C VAL A 201 -14.98 7.66 -1.12
N SER A 202 -16.02 6.85 -1.31
CA SER A 202 -17.41 7.31 -1.17
C SER A 202 -17.77 7.69 0.26
N ALA A 203 -17.19 7.03 1.26
CA ALA A 203 -17.39 7.33 2.66
C ALA A 203 -16.45 8.43 3.18
N GLY A 204 -15.40 8.78 2.44
CA GLY A 204 -14.39 9.72 2.89
C GLY A 204 -13.54 9.19 4.04
N VAL A 205 -13.30 7.87 4.07
CA VAL A 205 -12.50 7.19 5.09
C VAL A 205 -11.30 6.55 4.43
N ALA A 206 -10.10 6.81 4.95
CA ALA A 206 -8.87 6.25 4.41
C ALA A 206 -7.78 6.16 5.48
N PHE A 207 -6.73 5.43 5.17
CA PHE A 207 -5.43 5.57 5.80
C PHE A 207 -4.33 5.71 4.75
N PHE A 208 -3.24 6.31 5.16
CA PHE A 208 -1.94 6.19 4.50
C PHE A 208 -0.94 5.62 5.50
N VAL A 209 -0.10 4.69 5.05
CA VAL A 209 0.97 4.10 5.84
C VAL A 209 2.25 4.00 5.03
N ALA A 210 3.36 4.36 5.68
CA ALA A 210 4.71 4.28 5.14
C ALA A 210 5.67 3.87 6.25
N ARG A 211 6.94 3.72 5.93
CA ARG A 211 7.99 3.33 6.88
C ARG A 211 8.12 4.26 8.09
N ASP A 212 7.91 5.54 7.89
CA ASP A 212 8.18 6.62 8.85
C ASP A 212 6.95 7.52 9.12
N HIS A 213 5.84 7.24 8.47
CA HIS A 213 4.63 8.05 8.57
C HIS A 213 3.38 7.18 8.49
N TYR A 214 2.32 7.60 9.19
CA TYR A 214 0.95 7.11 8.99
C TYR A 214 -0.04 8.25 9.19
N GLU A 215 -1.17 8.12 8.53
CA GLU A 215 -2.31 9.02 8.65
C GLU A 215 -3.60 8.21 8.58
N ALA A 216 -4.54 8.46 9.48
CA ALA A 216 -5.90 7.90 9.44
C ALA A 216 -6.88 9.04 9.19
N ILE A 217 -7.67 8.92 8.13
CA ILE A 217 -8.60 9.95 7.66
C ILE A 217 -10.01 9.46 7.89
N SER A 218 -10.83 10.30 8.51
CA SER A 218 -12.28 10.11 8.57
C SER A 218 -13.00 11.43 8.33
N LYS A 219 -14.09 11.39 7.59
CA LYS A 219 -14.89 12.57 7.25
C LYS A 219 -15.38 13.36 8.48
N ALA A 220 -15.48 12.71 9.64
CA ALA A 220 -15.85 13.35 10.90
C ALA A 220 -14.73 14.24 11.49
N ALA A 221 -13.47 14.01 11.14
CA ALA A 221 -12.33 14.80 11.60
C ALA A 221 -12.20 16.13 10.83
N GLU A 222 -12.62 16.15 9.58
CA GLU A 222 -12.54 17.35 8.72
C GLU A 222 -13.52 18.46 9.14
N THR A 223 -14.62 18.09 9.84
CA THR A 223 -15.60 19.06 10.36
C THR A 223 -15.13 19.74 11.66
N ALA A 224 -14.05 19.30 12.25
CA ALA A 224 -13.47 19.81 13.50
C ALA A 224 -12.24 20.71 13.30
N ALA A 225 -12.07 21.33 12.13
CA ALA A 225 -11.04 22.35 11.96
C ALA A 225 -11.27 23.47 12.99
N PRO A 226 -10.26 23.87 13.79
CA PRO A 226 -10.46 24.86 14.84
C PRO A 226 -10.88 26.18 14.21
N ALA A 227 -12.00 26.72 14.70
CA ALA A 227 -12.45 28.05 14.33
C ALA A 227 -11.30 29.07 14.49
N PRO A 228 -11.07 29.98 13.53
CA PRO A 228 -9.98 30.93 13.60
C PRO A 228 -10.09 31.72 14.90
N SER A 229 -9.05 31.59 15.73
CA SER A 229 -8.91 32.34 16.96
C SER A 229 -9.08 33.84 16.68
N LYS A 230 -10.09 34.48 17.26
CA LYS A 230 -10.27 35.92 17.20
C LYS A 230 -9.03 36.58 17.76
N ALA A 231 -8.31 37.34 16.91
CA ALA A 231 -7.20 38.19 17.33
C ALA A 231 -7.64 39.09 18.52
N PRO A 232 -6.78 39.25 19.54
CA PRO A 232 -7.10 40.13 20.64
C PRO A 232 -7.20 41.57 20.12
N LYS A 233 -8.32 42.24 20.43
CA LYS A 233 -8.47 43.67 20.21
C LYS A 233 -7.48 44.38 21.17
N THR A 234 -6.51 45.03 20.60
CA THR A 234 -5.63 45.95 21.34
C THR A 234 -6.41 47.21 21.76
N PRO A 235 -6.21 47.73 22.96
CA PRO A 235 -6.93 48.90 23.47
C PRO A 235 -6.50 50.19 22.79
#